data_cd80606dd5f7a4bd4c7e41a925e78b0b
#
_entry.id   cd80606dd5f7a4bd4c7e41a925e78b0b
#
_cell.length_a   1.000
_cell.length_b   1.000
_cell.length_c   1.000
_cell.angle_alpha   90.00
_cell.angle_beta   90.00
_cell.angle_gamma   90.00
#
_symmetry.space_group_name_H-M   'P 1'
#
loop_
_entity.id
_entity.type
_entity.pdbx_description
1 polymer ?
#
loop_
_entity_poly.entity_id
_entity_poly.type
_entity_poly.pdbx_seq_one_letter_code
_entity_poly.pdbx_strand_id
1 'polypeptide(L)'
;MNKFFLEIITPEKTFYRGDVESIQIPAVGGDCMIMAGHQPMVFATQPGMIAITADGQRREAFMSEGFIEVRPDATIAFSQAVEWPEDIDERRAEEAKERAEEMVRRNRSAAEYQLNRLALQRAFARLRVKPRGNKE
;
A
#
# COMPACT_ATOMS: atom_id res chain seq x y z
N MET A 1 -7.08 7.02 -23.76
CA MET A 1 -7.39 6.16 -22.65
C MET A 1 -8.12 6.92 -21.58
N ASN A 2 -9.17 6.34 -21.02
CA ASN A 2 -9.94 7.03 -20.00
C ASN A 2 -9.14 7.13 -18.72
N LYS A 3 -9.31 8.25 -18.04
CA LYS A 3 -8.60 8.50 -16.79
C LYS A 3 -9.59 8.82 -15.67
N PHE A 4 -9.15 8.70 -14.47
CA PHE A 4 -9.92 9.12 -13.30
C PHE A 4 -8.98 9.83 -12.32
N PHE A 5 -9.57 10.67 -11.48
CA PHE A 5 -8.78 11.45 -10.52
C PHE A 5 -8.50 10.57 -9.30
N LEU A 6 -7.23 10.50 -8.93
CA LEU A 6 -6.78 9.72 -7.78
C LEU A 6 -6.10 10.62 -6.77
N GLU A 7 -6.47 10.43 -5.50
CA GLU A 7 -5.81 11.11 -4.42
C GLU A 7 -5.46 10.08 -3.35
N ILE A 8 -4.21 10.08 -2.89
CA ILE A 8 -3.75 9.18 -1.83
C ILE A 8 -3.30 10.04 -0.67
N ILE A 9 -3.94 9.86 0.49
CA ILE A 9 -3.78 10.72 1.64
C ILE A 9 -3.26 9.93 2.82
N THR A 10 -2.25 10.47 3.50
CA THR A 10 -1.77 9.94 4.77
C THR A 10 -1.96 11.03 5.83
N PRO A 11 -1.84 10.70 7.12
CA PRO A 11 -1.99 11.73 8.15
C PRO A 11 -1.01 12.89 8.01
N GLU A 12 0.15 12.64 7.40
CA GLU A 12 1.16 13.69 7.28
C GLU A 12 1.06 14.52 6.02
N LYS A 13 0.55 13.95 4.93
CA LYS A 13 0.58 14.66 3.66
C LYS A 13 -0.30 13.97 2.62
N THR A 14 -0.50 14.66 1.51
CA THR A 14 -1.06 14.05 0.32
C THR A 14 0.11 13.40 -0.43
N PHE A 15 0.08 12.08 -0.53
CA PHE A 15 1.15 11.32 -1.16
C PHE A 15 1.10 11.43 -2.69
N TYR A 16 -0.10 11.39 -3.25
CA TYR A 16 -0.29 11.43 -4.70
C TYR A 16 -1.59 12.16 -5.02
N ARG A 17 -1.58 12.88 -6.14
CA ARG A 17 -2.79 13.57 -6.57
C ARG A 17 -2.68 13.80 -8.08
N GLY A 18 -3.63 13.30 -8.84
CA GLY A 18 -3.62 13.51 -10.28
C GLY A 18 -4.50 12.51 -11.02
N ASP A 19 -4.58 12.68 -12.33
CA ASP A 19 -5.34 11.79 -13.17
C ASP A 19 -4.51 10.56 -13.51
N VAL A 20 -5.12 9.40 -13.39
CA VAL A 20 -4.43 8.13 -13.63
C VAL A 20 -5.29 7.23 -14.50
N GLU A 21 -4.66 6.23 -15.11
CA GLU A 21 -5.35 5.24 -15.92
C GLU A 21 -5.81 4.07 -15.08
N SER A 22 -5.05 3.71 -14.06
CA SER A 22 -5.43 2.62 -13.16
C SER A 22 -4.64 2.71 -11.87
N ILE A 23 -5.17 2.05 -10.84
CA ILE A 23 -4.42 1.79 -9.62
C ILE A 23 -4.70 0.36 -9.20
N GLN A 24 -3.63 -0.39 -8.92
CA GLN A 24 -3.72 -1.73 -8.37
C GLN A 24 -3.53 -1.61 -6.86
N ILE A 25 -4.40 -2.24 -6.10
CA ILE A 25 -4.38 -2.13 -4.64
C ILE A 25 -4.38 -3.50 -3.99
N PRO A 26 -3.77 -3.62 -2.81
CA PRO A 26 -3.80 -4.88 -2.05
C PRO A 26 -5.06 -4.92 -1.19
N ALA A 27 -6.19 -5.20 -1.79
CA ALA A 27 -7.44 -5.28 -1.06
C ALA A 27 -7.46 -6.51 -0.16
N VAL A 28 -8.26 -6.45 0.88
CA VAL A 28 -8.47 -7.62 1.74
C VAL A 28 -9.14 -8.69 0.87
N GLY A 29 -8.51 -9.84 0.79
CA GLY A 29 -9.03 -10.91 -0.07
C GLY A 29 -8.30 -11.04 -1.39
N GLY A 30 -7.43 -10.11 -1.73
CA GLY A 30 -6.63 -10.21 -2.96
C GLY A 30 -6.46 -8.87 -3.64
N ASP A 31 -5.58 -8.86 -4.62
CA ASP A 31 -5.31 -7.63 -5.36
C ASP A 31 -6.51 -7.25 -6.21
N CYS A 32 -6.72 -5.96 -6.33
CA CYS A 32 -7.83 -5.41 -7.10
C CYS A 32 -7.31 -4.26 -7.95
N MET A 33 -7.80 -4.13 -9.17
CA MET A 33 -7.42 -3.01 -10.03
C MET A 33 -8.62 -2.11 -10.26
N ILE A 34 -8.43 -0.82 -10.05
CA ILE A 34 -9.47 0.18 -10.27
C ILE A 34 -9.12 0.96 -11.52
N MET A 35 -10.09 1.06 -12.43
CA MET A 35 -9.95 1.78 -13.67
C MET A 35 -11.11 2.77 -13.80
N ALA A 36 -11.04 3.64 -14.79
CA ALA A 36 -12.11 4.61 -15.02
C ALA A 36 -13.44 3.88 -15.21
N GLY A 37 -14.48 4.41 -14.61
CA GLY A 37 -15.82 3.83 -14.72
C GLY A 37 -16.12 2.76 -13.70
N HIS A 38 -15.21 2.52 -12.76
CA HIS A 38 -15.47 1.56 -11.69
C HIS A 38 -16.67 2.05 -10.86
N GLN A 39 -17.52 1.12 -10.47
CA GLN A 39 -18.69 1.51 -9.70
C GLN A 39 -18.29 1.99 -8.30
N PRO A 40 -19.05 2.90 -7.73
CA PRO A 40 -18.74 3.43 -6.41
C PRO A 40 -18.73 2.34 -5.36
N MET A 41 -17.69 2.30 -4.54
CA MET A 41 -17.61 1.36 -3.43
C MET A 41 -16.43 1.73 -2.53
N VAL A 42 -16.36 1.05 -1.40
CA VAL A 42 -15.28 1.23 -0.44
C VAL A 42 -14.60 -0.11 -0.24
N PHE A 43 -13.26 -0.11 -0.33
CA PHE A 43 -12.46 -1.30 -0.11
C PHE A 43 -11.59 -1.13 1.10
N ALA A 44 -11.49 -2.16 1.93
CA ALA A 44 -10.45 -2.21 2.95
C ALA A 44 -9.19 -2.76 2.31
N THR A 45 -8.04 -2.24 2.71
CA THR A 45 -6.75 -2.68 2.16
C THR A 45 -5.88 -3.26 3.26
N GLN A 46 -4.95 -4.11 2.85
CA GLN A 46 -3.95 -4.69 3.75
C GLN A 46 -2.59 -4.16 3.33
N PRO A 47 -1.58 -4.28 4.19
CA PRO A 47 -0.25 -3.80 3.80
C PRO A 47 0.23 -4.51 2.54
N GLY A 48 0.69 -3.76 1.58
CA GLY A 48 1.14 -4.35 0.32
C GLY A 48 1.68 -3.32 -0.64
N MET A 49 1.74 -3.73 -1.89
CA MET A 49 2.23 -2.89 -2.97
C MET A 49 1.06 -2.33 -3.75
N ILE A 50 1.11 -1.03 -4.01
CA ILE A 50 0.18 -0.41 -4.96
C ILE A 50 0.94 -0.13 -6.25
N ALA A 51 0.23 -0.08 -7.35
CA ALA A 51 0.82 0.28 -8.63
C ALA A 51 -0.09 1.28 -9.32
N ILE A 52 0.46 2.45 -9.61
CA ILE A 52 -0.26 3.55 -10.24
C ILE A 52 0.21 3.64 -11.68
N THR A 53 -0.72 3.63 -12.62
CA THR A 53 -0.37 3.80 -14.03
C THR A 53 -0.94 5.12 -14.52
N ALA A 54 -0.05 5.99 -15.00
CA ALA A 54 -0.42 7.30 -15.52
C ALA A 54 0.47 7.60 -16.72
N ASP A 55 -0.14 8.07 -17.80
CA ASP A 55 0.57 8.42 -19.03
C ASP A 55 1.47 7.28 -19.53
N GLY A 56 0.94 6.06 -19.42
CA GLY A 56 1.64 4.88 -19.90
C GLY A 56 2.76 4.38 -18.99
N GLN A 57 2.99 5.04 -17.87
CA GLN A 57 4.05 4.63 -16.94
C GLN A 57 3.48 4.06 -15.66
N ARG A 58 4.03 2.93 -15.25
CA ARG A 58 3.62 2.25 -14.03
C ARG A 58 4.62 2.55 -12.93
N ARG A 59 4.13 3.00 -11.78
CA ARG A 59 4.97 3.27 -10.61
C ARG A 59 4.45 2.47 -9.44
N GLU A 60 5.34 1.82 -8.72
CA GLU A 60 5.00 1.02 -7.57
C GLU A 60 5.34 1.74 -6.27
N ALA A 61 4.57 1.48 -5.23
CA ALA A 61 4.82 2.07 -3.92
C ALA A 61 4.33 1.11 -2.84
N PHE A 62 4.84 1.29 -1.64
CA PHE A 62 4.34 0.58 -0.46
C PHE A 62 3.12 1.34 0.08
N MET A 63 2.10 0.59 0.51
CA MET A 63 0.95 1.16 1.19
C MET A 63 0.63 0.31 2.40
N SER A 64 0.51 0.95 3.55
CA SER A 64 0.07 0.28 4.77
C SER A 64 -1.44 0.04 4.70
N GLU A 65 -1.98 -0.65 5.68
CA GLU A 65 -3.42 -0.91 5.70
C GLU A 65 -4.22 0.39 5.75
N GLY A 66 -5.40 0.36 5.16
CA GLY A 66 -6.26 1.53 5.11
C GLY A 66 -7.51 1.21 4.30
N PHE A 67 -8.01 2.19 3.59
CA PHE A 67 -9.17 1.96 2.75
C PHE A 67 -9.16 2.88 1.54
N ILE A 68 -9.88 2.47 0.51
CA ILE A 68 -10.01 3.24 -0.72
C ILE A 68 -11.48 3.43 -1.01
N GLU A 69 -11.85 4.67 -1.29
CA GLU A 69 -13.23 5.01 -1.63
C GLU A 69 -13.29 5.40 -3.11
N VAL A 70 -14.06 4.66 -3.88
CA VAL A 70 -14.28 4.98 -5.30
C VAL A 70 -15.57 5.78 -5.40
N ARG A 71 -15.46 7.00 -5.91
CA ARG A 71 -16.59 7.89 -6.12
C ARG A 71 -16.73 8.20 -7.60
N PRO A 72 -17.87 8.70 -8.05
CA PRO A 72 -18.00 9.07 -9.47
C PRO A 72 -17.00 10.13 -9.91
N ASP A 73 -16.61 11.06 -9.00
CA ASP A 73 -15.72 12.16 -9.36
C ASP A 73 -14.27 11.93 -8.99
N ALA A 74 -13.97 10.98 -8.12
CA ALA A 74 -12.60 10.79 -7.66
C ALA A 74 -12.46 9.45 -6.94
N THR A 75 -11.25 8.92 -6.92
CA THR A 75 -10.92 7.77 -6.07
C THR A 75 -9.96 8.28 -5.01
N ILE A 76 -10.25 8.02 -3.75
CA ILE A 76 -9.47 8.52 -2.64
C ILE A 76 -9.00 7.36 -1.78
N ALA A 77 -7.70 7.28 -1.57
CA ALA A 77 -7.10 6.24 -0.73
C ALA A 77 -6.58 6.87 0.55
N PHE A 78 -6.84 6.21 1.67
CA PHE A 78 -6.37 6.66 2.99
C PHE A 78 -5.55 5.54 3.60
N SER A 79 -4.36 5.88 4.10
CA SER A 79 -3.50 4.91 4.74
C SER A 79 -2.61 5.62 5.76
N GLN A 80 -2.15 4.88 6.75
CA GLN A 80 -1.23 5.42 7.74
C GLN A 80 0.12 5.77 7.11
N ALA A 81 0.55 5.00 6.13
CA ALA A 81 1.85 5.24 5.50
C ALA A 81 1.82 4.75 4.06
N VAL A 82 2.35 5.59 3.17
CA VAL A 82 2.55 5.23 1.77
C VAL A 82 3.92 5.76 1.41
N GLU A 83 4.74 4.92 0.78
CA GLU A 83 6.15 5.27 0.53
C GLU A 83 6.59 4.84 -0.86
N TRP A 84 7.29 5.73 -1.55
CA TRP A 84 7.95 5.36 -2.80
C TRP A 84 9.11 4.43 -2.48
N PRO A 85 9.52 3.57 -3.45
CA PRO A 85 10.65 2.65 -3.20
C PRO A 85 11.92 3.38 -2.74
N GLU A 86 12.20 4.53 -3.33
CA GLU A 86 13.42 5.26 -3.01
C GLU A 86 13.41 5.85 -1.60
N ASP A 87 12.23 5.97 -1.00
CA ASP A 87 12.10 6.52 0.35
C ASP A 87 12.03 5.42 1.41
N ILE A 88 12.07 4.16 1.03
CA ILE A 88 12.03 3.05 1.97
C ILE A 88 13.44 2.76 2.46
N ASP A 89 13.60 2.75 3.79
CA ASP A 89 14.87 2.40 4.41
C ASP A 89 14.91 0.88 4.56
N GLU A 90 15.66 0.21 3.71
CA GLU A 90 15.71 -1.25 3.66
C GLU A 90 16.20 -1.85 4.97
N ARG A 91 17.20 -1.24 5.58
CA ARG A 91 17.75 -1.73 6.83
C ARG A 91 16.71 -1.67 7.94
N ARG A 92 15.97 -0.57 8.03
CA ARG A 92 14.92 -0.45 9.04
C ARG A 92 13.80 -1.43 8.79
N ALA A 93 13.49 -1.69 7.52
CA ALA A 93 12.46 -2.68 7.18
C ALA A 93 12.89 -4.08 7.57
N GLU A 94 14.15 -4.43 7.35
CA GLU A 94 14.69 -5.72 7.78
C GLU A 94 14.64 -5.87 9.29
N GLU A 95 15.04 -4.83 10.01
CA GLU A 95 15.01 -4.86 11.48
C GLU A 95 13.58 -4.98 11.98
N ALA A 96 12.66 -4.27 11.36
CA ALA A 96 11.26 -4.34 11.74
C ALA A 96 10.69 -5.72 11.47
N LYS A 97 11.10 -6.35 10.37
CA LYS A 97 10.68 -7.70 10.04
C LYS A 97 11.13 -8.68 11.12
N GLU A 98 12.39 -8.58 11.51
CA GLU A 98 12.95 -9.49 12.52
C GLU A 98 12.25 -9.31 13.87
N ARG A 99 11.98 -8.06 14.27
CA ARG A 99 11.27 -7.80 15.50
C ARG A 99 9.85 -8.36 15.46
N ALA A 100 9.17 -8.18 14.33
CA ALA A 100 7.79 -8.65 14.19
C ALA A 100 7.73 -10.18 14.18
N GLU A 101 8.70 -10.84 13.53
CA GLU A 101 8.76 -12.30 13.54
C GLU A 101 8.94 -12.82 14.96
N GLU A 102 9.78 -12.17 15.73
CA GLU A 102 10.02 -12.56 17.10
C GLU A 102 8.76 -12.35 17.94
N MET A 103 8.09 -11.24 17.75
CA MET A 103 6.87 -10.95 18.50
C MET A 103 5.74 -11.89 18.16
N VAL A 104 5.64 -12.30 16.90
CA VAL A 104 4.62 -13.27 16.50
C VAL A 104 4.84 -14.60 17.22
N ARG A 105 6.10 -15.00 17.38
CA ARG A 105 6.41 -16.24 18.08
C ARG A 105 6.08 -16.17 19.56
N ARG A 106 6.05 -14.94 20.12
CA ARG A 106 5.84 -14.76 21.58
C ARG A 106 4.46 -14.28 21.94
N ASN A 107 3.58 -14.08 20.96
CA ASN A 107 2.29 -13.50 21.27
C ASN A 107 1.52 -14.34 22.28
N ARG A 108 0.76 -13.66 23.12
CA ARG A 108 0.03 -14.29 24.22
C ARG A 108 -1.48 -14.23 24.05
N SER A 109 -1.97 -13.49 23.09
CA SER A 109 -3.40 -13.31 22.87
C SER A 109 -3.68 -13.16 21.40
N ALA A 110 -4.94 -13.34 21.03
CA ALA A 110 -5.35 -13.16 19.63
C ALA A 110 -5.14 -11.72 19.17
N ALA A 111 -5.43 -10.74 20.05
CA ALA A 111 -5.25 -9.34 19.69
C ALA A 111 -3.78 -9.02 19.46
N GLU A 112 -2.90 -9.51 20.33
CA GLU A 112 -1.47 -9.31 20.20
C GLU A 112 -0.95 -9.95 18.91
N TYR A 113 -1.44 -11.15 18.61
CA TYR A 113 -1.06 -11.84 17.38
C TYR A 113 -1.43 -11.01 16.15
N GLN A 114 -2.64 -10.44 16.12
CA GLN A 114 -3.07 -9.65 14.97
C GLN A 114 -2.21 -8.41 14.78
N LEU A 115 -1.88 -7.71 15.86
CA LEU A 115 -1.04 -6.53 15.78
C LEU A 115 0.35 -6.86 15.25
N ASN A 116 0.94 -7.94 15.78
CA ASN A 116 2.28 -8.32 15.38
C ASN A 116 2.30 -8.85 13.96
N ARG A 117 1.23 -9.51 13.54
CA ARG A 117 1.12 -9.99 12.18
C ARG A 117 1.02 -8.84 11.19
N LEU A 118 0.27 -7.78 11.51
CA LEU A 118 0.19 -6.60 10.67
C LEU A 118 1.55 -5.91 10.54
N ALA A 119 2.28 -5.82 11.65
CA ALA A 119 3.62 -5.24 11.61
C ALA A 119 4.53 -6.04 10.69
N LEU A 120 4.42 -7.36 10.72
CA LEU A 120 5.20 -8.23 9.87
C LEU A 120 4.82 -8.04 8.39
N GLN A 121 3.52 -7.93 8.11
CA GLN A 121 3.06 -7.69 6.74
C GLN A 121 3.59 -6.38 6.19
N ARG A 122 3.61 -5.32 7.01
CA ARG A 122 4.15 -4.03 6.57
C ARG A 122 5.63 -4.16 6.23
N ALA A 123 6.39 -4.84 7.07
CA ALA A 123 7.83 -5.00 6.83
C ALA A 123 8.09 -5.79 5.56
N PHE A 124 7.37 -6.89 5.35
CA PHE A 124 7.51 -7.67 4.14
C PHE A 124 7.13 -6.86 2.89
N ALA A 125 6.05 -6.07 2.99
CA ALA A 125 5.60 -5.27 1.86
C ALA A 125 6.64 -4.22 1.48
N ARG A 126 7.25 -3.57 2.46
CA ARG A 126 8.31 -2.60 2.19
C ARG A 126 9.51 -3.24 1.51
N LEU A 127 9.91 -4.40 1.99
CA LEU A 127 11.06 -5.10 1.40
C LEU A 127 10.76 -5.58 -0.01
N ARG A 128 9.50 -5.92 -0.27
CA ARG A 128 9.13 -6.37 -1.59
C ARG A 128 9.10 -5.23 -2.60
N VAL A 129 8.71 -4.03 -2.18
CA VAL A 129 8.63 -2.87 -3.04
C VAL A 129 10.00 -2.25 -3.28
N LYS A 130 10.85 -2.27 -2.27
CA LYS A 130 12.20 -1.69 -2.38
C LYS A 130 13.00 -2.41 -3.44
N PRO A 131 13.52 -1.72 -4.42
CA PRO A 131 14.27 -2.37 -5.48
C PRO A 131 15.48 -3.04 -4.90
N ARG A 132 15.63 -4.32 -5.25
CA ARG A 132 16.62 -5.03 -4.76
C ARG A 132 17.84 -4.72 -5.38
N GLY A 133 18.28 -4.18 -5.24
CA GLY A 133 19.30 -4.11 -5.86
C GLY A 133 19.56 -3.36 -6.83
N ASN A 134 19.26 -2.81 -7.10
CA ASN A 134 19.66 -2.04 -8.05
C ASN A 134 20.88 -2.55 -8.36
N LYS A 135 20.93 -3.59 -8.08
CA LYS A 135 21.86 -4.24 -8.27
C LYS A 135 22.05 -4.46 -9.57
N GLU A 136 21.85 -4.15 -10.09
CA GLU A 136 21.99 -4.35 -11.22
C GLU A 136 22.64 -4.24 -11.54
#